data_f6a17bd86405fd2a6b6822a0cffb9d08
#
_entry.id   f6a17bd86405fd2a6b6822a0cffb9d08
#
_cell.length_a   1.000
_cell.length_b   1.000
_cell.length_c   1.000
_cell.angle_alpha   90.00
_cell.angle_beta   90.00
_cell.angle_gamma   90.00
#
_symmetry.space_group_name_H-M   'P 1'
#
loop_
_entity.id
_entity.type
_entity.pdbx_description
1 polymer ?
#
loop_
_entity_poly.entity_id
_entity_poly.type
_entity_poly.pdbx_seq_one_letter_code
_entity_poly.pdbx_strand_id
1 'polypeptide(L)'
;APIEYISSTKQYSERVGAAEFDWEAAWKEGASDDHPEGGEIVHVIGRDIIQHHTIFWPAMLEATGHAEPRAVMASGFVTLGGKGFSTSRDRAVWADEYLDEGFHPDPLRYYLATNGGFQQDVDFSWEKFRDRVNTELVGTVGNFLYRSLLFAHRNYDDAPIAAATSDEVSAAIDEAIRAFEAAVNDYSVRAVGDAVTDLARFGNEYIQRNEPWNLVDEDPDEAAQVIHDCVAVAKAIAVLFEPIAPEKCERLWAQLGED
;
A
#
# COMPACT_ATOMS: atom_id res chain seq x y z
N ALA A 1 10.26 26.46 8.14
CA ALA A 1 9.82 25.35 7.29
C ALA A 1 8.42 24.84 7.64
N PRO A 2 8.05 24.41 8.89
CA PRO A 2 6.73 23.82 9.13
C PRO A 2 5.53 24.72 8.79
N ILE A 3 5.65 26.03 8.88
CA ILE A 3 4.57 26.98 8.52
C ILE A 3 4.15 26.87 7.04
N GLU A 4 5.01 26.29 6.20
CA GLU A 4 4.72 26.06 4.78
C GLU A 4 3.55 25.06 4.61
N TYR A 5 3.32 24.17 5.54
CA TYR A 5 2.15 23.27 5.49
C TYR A 5 0.84 24.06 5.49
N ILE A 6 0.71 25.07 6.34
CA ILE A 6 -0.48 25.93 6.34
C ILE A 6 -0.50 26.83 5.10
N SER A 7 0.63 27.42 4.73
CA SER A 7 0.70 28.31 3.56
C SER A 7 0.33 27.60 2.27
N SER A 8 0.83 26.39 2.05
CA SER A 8 0.56 25.59 0.85
C SER A 8 -0.89 25.12 0.78
N THR A 9 -1.46 24.67 1.91
CA THR A 9 -2.88 24.27 1.96
C THR A 9 -3.82 25.45 1.75
N LYS A 10 -3.47 26.63 2.27
CA LYS A 10 -4.20 27.86 2.01
C LYS A 10 -4.15 28.26 0.52
N GLN A 11 -2.98 28.21 -0.11
CA GLN A 11 -2.85 28.48 -1.55
C GLN A 11 -3.62 27.44 -2.39
N TYR A 12 -3.64 26.18 -1.96
CA TYR A 12 -4.43 25.15 -2.61
C TYR A 12 -5.93 25.45 -2.51
N SER A 13 -6.44 25.78 -1.31
CA SER A 13 -7.83 26.18 -1.08
C SER A 13 -8.23 27.40 -1.93
N GLU A 14 -7.38 28.39 -2.04
CA GLU A 14 -7.61 29.58 -2.90
C GLU A 14 -7.69 29.20 -4.39
N ARG A 15 -6.96 28.18 -4.82
CA ARG A 15 -6.93 27.71 -6.21
C ARG A 15 -8.15 26.88 -6.60
N VAL A 16 -8.60 25.97 -5.71
CA VAL A 16 -9.70 25.02 -6.02
C VAL A 16 -11.05 25.47 -5.47
N GLY A 17 -11.05 26.39 -4.51
CA GLY A 17 -12.24 26.88 -3.80
C GLY A 17 -12.51 26.11 -2.50
N ALA A 18 -13.04 26.83 -1.49
CA ALA A 18 -13.28 26.25 -0.16
C ALA A 18 -14.30 25.12 -0.15
N ALA A 19 -15.16 25.01 -1.16
CA ALA A 19 -16.10 23.89 -1.30
C ALA A 19 -15.39 22.57 -1.67
N GLU A 20 -14.24 22.65 -2.34
CA GLU A 20 -13.42 21.47 -2.66
C GLU A 20 -12.43 21.15 -1.55
N PHE A 21 -11.79 22.16 -0.99
CA PHE A 21 -10.87 22.02 0.12
C PHE A 21 -10.85 23.29 0.97
N ASP A 22 -11.30 23.17 2.22
CA ASP A 22 -11.27 24.25 3.20
C ASP A 22 -10.05 24.11 4.13
N TRP A 23 -9.06 24.97 3.92
CA TRP A 23 -7.84 24.96 4.74
C TRP A 23 -8.10 25.35 6.20
N GLU A 24 -9.14 26.17 6.48
CA GLU A 24 -9.48 26.55 7.86
C GLU A 24 -10.10 25.36 8.60
N ALA A 25 -11.01 24.60 7.96
CA ALA A 25 -11.54 23.36 8.53
C ALA A 25 -10.44 22.31 8.80
N ALA A 26 -9.39 22.28 7.99
CA ALA A 26 -8.26 21.38 8.20
C ALA A 26 -7.34 21.80 9.36
N TRP A 27 -7.11 23.09 9.56
CA TRP A 27 -6.07 23.57 10.47
C TRP A 27 -6.59 24.32 11.71
N LYS A 28 -7.87 24.67 11.78
CA LYS A 28 -8.41 25.44 12.90
C LYS A 28 -9.48 24.66 13.65
N GLU A 29 -9.37 24.67 14.97
CA GLU A 29 -10.43 24.17 15.84
C GLU A 29 -11.72 24.99 15.66
N GLY A 30 -12.85 24.33 15.62
CA GLY A 30 -14.17 24.96 15.53
C GLY A 30 -14.47 25.63 14.18
N ALA A 31 -13.66 25.44 13.16
CA ALA A 31 -13.90 25.98 11.82
C ALA A 31 -14.94 25.13 11.04
N SER A 32 -15.21 23.90 11.46
CA SER A 32 -16.19 23.00 10.87
C SER A 32 -17.02 22.32 11.95
N ASP A 33 -18.35 22.21 11.72
CA ASP A 33 -19.25 21.44 12.60
C ASP A 33 -18.96 19.93 12.54
N ASP A 34 -18.48 19.45 11.40
CA ASP A 34 -18.13 18.04 11.19
C ASP A 34 -16.79 17.66 11.84
N HIS A 35 -15.90 18.61 11.98
CA HIS A 35 -14.57 18.44 12.58
C HIS A 35 -14.27 19.58 13.58
N PRO A 36 -14.91 19.59 14.75
CA PRO A 36 -14.77 20.68 15.71
C PRO A 36 -13.36 20.81 16.30
N GLU A 37 -12.57 19.76 16.28
CA GLU A 37 -11.17 19.75 16.73
C GLU A 37 -10.16 20.04 15.59
N GLY A 38 -10.65 20.39 14.40
CA GLY A 38 -9.87 20.51 13.17
C GLY A 38 -9.72 19.20 12.43
N GLY A 39 -9.00 19.20 11.32
CA GLY A 39 -8.72 18.02 10.53
C GLY A 39 -7.71 17.08 11.21
N GLU A 40 -7.77 15.81 10.89
CA GLU A 40 -6.76 14.84 11.33
C GLU A 40 -5.46 15.02 10.51
N ILE A 41 -4.44 15.59 11.12
CA ILE A 41 -3.15 15.86 10.49
C ILE A 41 -2.15 14.79 10.91
N VAL A 42 -1.56 14.12 9.92
CA VAL A 42 -0.47 13.17 10.11
C VAL A 42 0.75 13.65 9.35
N HIS A 43 1.87 13.84 10.04
CA HIS A 43 3.13 14.20 9.41
C HIS A 43 3.94 12.93 9.08
N VAL A 44 4.33 12.79 7.82
CA VAL A 44 5.25 11.74 7.36
C VAL A 44 6.59 12.38 7.04
N ILE A 45 7.61 12.07 7.84
CA ILE A 45 8.89 12.78 7.81
C ILE A 45 10.10 11.84 7.89
N GLY A 46 11.28 12.33 7.59
CA GLY A 46 12.53 11.69 7.96
C GLY A 46 12.86 11.95 9.45
N ARG A 47 13.54 11.00 10.08
CA ARG A 47 13.89 11.08 11.50
C ARG A 47 14.79 12.27 11.87
N ASP A 48 15.48 12.87 10.91
CA ASP A 48 16.36 14.03 11.12
C ASP A 48 15.60 15.29 11.52
N ILE A 49 14.30 15.36 11.24
CA ILE A 49 13.45 16.51 11.56
C ILE A 49 12.37 16.22 12.62
N ILE A 50 12.51 15.12 13.36
CA ILE A 50 11.58 14.74 14.44
C ILE A 50 11.38 15.91 15.41
N GLN A 51 12.47 16.50 15.91
CA GLN A 51 12.42 17.59 16.88
C GLN A 51 11.60 18.78 16.39
N HIS A 52 11.66 19.08 15.09
CA HIS A 52 10.91 20.18 14.50
C HIS A 52 9.40 19.91 14.49
N HIS A 53 8.99 18.65 14.32
CA HIS A 53 7.59 18.26 14.16
C HIS A 53 6.94 17.80 15.46
N THR A 54 7.73 17.41 16.48
CA THR A 54 7.19 16.94 17.77
C THR A 54 7.32 17.95 18.90
N ILE A 55 8.13 19.00 18.74
CA ILE A 55 8.34 20.03 19.77
C ILE A 55 7.99 21.41 19.23
N PHE A 56 8.73 21.89 18.23
CA PHE A 56 8.58 23.28 17.79
C PHE A 56 7.26 23.54 17.06
N TRP A 57 6.86 22.62 16.20
CA TRP A 57 5.67 22.79 15.40
C TRP A 57 4.37 22.72 16.24
N PRO A 58 4.15 21.73 17.12
CA PRO A 58 3.00 21.75 18.02
C PRO A 58 2.93 23.01 18.89
N ALA A 59 4.06 23.43 19.46
CA ALA A 59 4.09 24.66 20.24
C ALA A 59 3.70 25.93 19.44
N MET A 60 4.04 25.98 18.15
CA MET A 60 3.61 27.08 17.27
C MET A 60 2.12 26.99 16.94
N LEU A 61 1.60 25.80 16.68
CA LEU A 61 0.18 25.56 16.40
C LEU A 61 -0.68 25.95 17.60
N GLU A 62 -0.35 25.45 18.78
CA GLU A 62 -1.03 25.80 20.04
C GLU A 62 -1.03 27.31 20.28
N ALA A 63 0.14 27.98 20.16
CA ALA A 63 0.26 29.42 20.35
C ALA A 63 -0.56 30.24 19.37
N THR A 64 -0.97 29.70 18.25
CA THR A 64 -1.70 30.40 17.17
C THR A 64 -3.12 29.90 16.97
N GLY A 65 -3.61 29.00 17.83
CA GLY A 65 -4.97 28.44 17.77
C GLY A 65 -5.23 27.57 16.55
N HIS A 66 -4.23 26.78 16.17
CA HIS A 66 -4.35 25.79 15.11
C HIS A 66 -4.36 24.37 15.68
N ALA A 67 -5.00 23.45 14.96
CA ALA A 67 -5.08 22.04 15.33
C ALA A 67 -3.69 21.39 15.36
N GLU A 68 -3.43 20.61 16.40
CA GLU A 68 -2.20 19.86 16.53
C GLU A 68 -2.22 18.58 15.68
N PRO A 69 -1.04 18.08 15.22
CA PRO A 69 -0.99 16.81 14.50
C PRO A 69 -1.38 15.63 15.39
N ARG A 70 -2.25 14.77 14.87
CA ARG A 70 -2.61 13.50 15.51
C ARG A 70 -1.41 12.57 15.67
N ALA A 71 -0.55 12.54 14.64
CA ALA A 71 0.62 11.67 14.63
C ALA A 71 1.78 12.25 13.81
N VAL A 72 2.98 11.80 14.16
CA VAL A 72 4.21 12.07 13.41
C VAL A 72 4.88 10.72 13.09
N MET A 73 4.83 10.32 11.82
CA MET A 73 5.50 9.14 11.30
C MET A 73 6.91 9.51 10.87
N ALA A 74 7.91 9.05 11.62
CA ALA A 74 9.31 9.31 11.29
C ALA A 74 10.00 8.06 10.76
N SER A 75 10.37 8.04 9.48
CA SER A 75 11.10 6.93 8.87
C SER A 75 12.60 7.06 9.05
N GLY A 76 13.29 5.91 9.10
CA GLY A 76 14.74 5.83 9.05
C GLY A 76 15.31 6.28 7.70
N PHE A 77 16.64 6.34 7.62
CA PHE A 77 17.32 6.68 6.39
C PHE A 77 17.43 5.48 5.45
N VAL A 78 17.46 5.77 4.16
CA VAL A 78 17.92 4.80 3.16
C VAL A 78 19.44 4.95 3.01
N THR A 79 20.16 3.85 3.20
CA THR A 79 21.63 3.78 3.04
C THR A 79 21.98 2.87 1.87
N LEU A 80 23.18 2.98 1.36
CA LEU A 80 23.74 2.14 0.31
C LEU A 80 25.05 1.54 0.81
N GLY A 81 25.04 0.23 1.10
CA GLY A 81 26.18 -0.47 1.71
C GLY A 81 26.57 0.13 3.08
N GLY A 82 25.60 0.38 3.95
CA GLY A 82 25.75 0.93 5.29
C GLY A 82 26.16 2.40 5.36
N LYS A 83 26.14 3.11 4.22
CA LYS A 83 26.54 4.54 4.15
C LYS A 83 25.40 5.38 3.59
N GLY A 84 25.18 6.56 4.15
CA GLY A 84 24.19 7.51 3.65
C GLY A 84 24.41 7.89 2.19
N PHE A 85 23.35 8.22 1.48
CA PHE A 85 23.42 8.73 0.11
C PHE A 85 24.26 10.00 0.06
N SER A 86 24.99 10.17 -1.04
CA SER A 86 25.86 11.33 -1.25
C SER A 86 25.98 11.63 -2.74
N THR A 87 25.36 12.70 -3.17
CA THR A 87 25.42 13.20 -4.55
C THR A 87 26.85 13.52 -4.97
N SER A 88 27.61 14.19 -4.08
CA SER A 88 29.00 14.58 -4.38
C SER A 88 30.00 13.44 -4.49
N ARG A 89 29.60 12.23 -4.07
CA ARG A 89 30.42 11.00 -4.11
C ARG A 89 29.84 9.95 -5.04
N ASP A 90 28.88 10.34 -5.87
CA ASP A 90 28.17 9.44 -6.79
C ASP A 90 27.68 8.13 -6.11
N ARG A 91 27.13 8.30 -4.92
CA ARG A 91 26.58 7.19 -4.12
C ARG A 91 25.14 7.46 -3.84
N ALA A 92 24.29 7.17 -4.82
CA ALA A 92 22.85 7.31 -4.76
C ALA A 92 22.21 6.30 -5.72
N VAL A 93 20.94 6.01 -5.51
CA VAL A 93 20.06 5.44 -6.52
C VAL A 93 19.11 6.56 -6.92
N TRP A 94 19.25 7.01 -8.16
CA TRP A 94 18.43 8.08 -8.70
C TRP A 94 17.13 7.48 -9.24
N ALA A 95 16.00 8.02 -8.81
CA ALA A 95 14.68 7.49 -9.19
C ALA A 95 14.39 7.68 -10.69
N ASP A 96 14.82 8.80 -11.25
CA ASP A 96 14.76 9.09 -12.69
C ASP A 96 15.58 8.10 -13.51
N GLU A 97 16.84 7.86 -13.14
CA GLU A 97 17.69 6.86 -13.81
C GLU A 97 17.09 5.45 -13.72
N TYR A 98 16.54 5.08 -12.55
CA TYR A 98 15.83 3.80 -12.36
C TYR A 98 14.66 3.64 -13.34
N LEU A 99 13.88 4.69 -13.53
CA LEU A 99 12.72 4.69 -14.44
C LEU A 99 13.17 4.73 -15.92
N ASP A 100 14.22 5.50 -16.24
CA ASP A 100 14.76 5.61 -17.60
C ASP A 100 15.37 4.29 -18.10
N GLU A 101 15.91 3.46 -17.20
CA GLU A 101 16.34 2.08 -17.50
C GLU A 101 15.15 1.12 -17.75
N GLY A 102 13.92 1.60 -17.66
CA GLY A 102 12.69 0.84 -17.93
C GLY A 102 12.20 -0.01 -16.77
N PHE A 103 12.69 0.21 -15.56
CA PHE A 103 12.18 -0.46 -14.38
C PHE A 103 10.85 0.16 -13.93
N HIS A 104 9.95 -0.70 -13.42
CA HIS A 104 8.66 -0.26 -12.95
C HIS A 104 8.76 0.32 -11.52
N PRO A 105 8.00 1.39 -11.18
CA PRO A 105 8.07 2.01 -9.85
C PRO A 105 7.57 1.11 -8.72
N ASP A 106 6.52 0.30 -8.92
CA ASP A 106 5.87 -0.47 -7.86
C ASP A 106 6.79 -1.47 -7.13
N PRO A 107 7.72 -2.20 -7.79
CA PRO A 107 8.67 -3.04 -7.07
C PRO A 107 9.58 -2.25 -6.13
N LEU A 108 10.01 -1.04 -6.51
CA LEU A 108 10.82 -0.19 -5.65
C LEU A 108 10.01 0.35 -4.48
N ARG A 109 8.76 0.77 -4.72
CA ARG A 109 7.81 1.17 -3.66
C ARG A 109 7.60 0.03 -2.67
N TYR A 110 7.33 -1.19 -3.17
CA TYR A 110 7.18 -2.39 -2.34
C TYR A 110 8.42 -2.65 -1.47
N TYR A 111 9.60 -2.63 -2.08
CA TYR A 111 10.84 -2.85 -1.34
C TYR A 111 11.06 -1.83 -0.23
N LEU A 112 10.89 -0.54 -0.52
CA LEU A 112 11.06 0.52 0.47
C LEU A 112 10.00 0.46 1.57
N ALA A 113 8.75 0.20 1.21
CA ALA A 113 7.64 0.07 2.15
C ALA A 113 7.83 -1.10 3.12
N THR A 114 8.22 -2.27 2.63
CA THR A 114 8.31 -3.50 3.43
C THR A 114 9.64 -3.68 4.17
N ASN A 115 10.71 -3.01 3.74
CA ASN A 115 12.00 -3.03 4.45
C ASN A 115 12.21 -1.80 5.33
N GLY A 116 11.45 -0.71 5.10
CA GLY A 116 11.42 0.47 5.94
C GLY A 116 10.60 0.23 7.21
N GLY A 117 10.80 1.09 8.18
CA GLY A 117 10.01 1.11 9.41
C GLY A 117 10.37 2.33 10.22
N PHE A 118 9.59 2.59 11.27
CA PHE A 118 9.93 3.63 12.21
C PHE A 118 11.27 3.32 12.84
N GLN A 119 12.17 4.29 12.81
CA GLN A 119 13.50 4.28 13.44
C GLN A 119 14.49 3.24 12.88
N GLN A 120 14.16 2.51 11.83
CA GLN A 120 15.09 1.57 11.19
C GLN A 120 15.58 2.09 9.85
N ASP A 121 16.90 2.11 9.65
CA ASP A 121 17.50 2.41 8.36
C ASP A 121 17.31 1.25 7.40
N VAL A 122 17.03 1.57 6.14
CA VAL A 122 16.98 0.61 5.05
C VAL A 122 18.33 0.60 4.35
N ASP A 123 19.10 -0.45 4.53
CA ASP A 123 20.34 -0.63 3.76
C ASP A 123 19.99 -1.24 2.40
N PHE A 124 19.85 -0.38 1.39
CA PHE A 124 19.54 -0.76 0.03
C PHE A 124 20.74 -1.48 -0.61
N SER A 125 20.46 -2.57 -1.29
CA SER A 125 21.35 -3.15 -2.28
C SER A 125 20.53 -3.77 -3.41
N TRP A 126 21.06 -3.73 -4.63
CA TRP A 126 20.39 -4.33 -5.79
C TRP A 126 20.16 -5.83 -5.64
N GLU A 127 21.02 -6.52 -4.94
CA GLU A 127 20.87 -7.95 -4.65
C GLU A 127 19.68 -8.20 -3.73
N LYS A 128 19.60 -7.51 -2.57
CA LYS A 128 18.49 -7.62 -1.64
C LYS A 128 17.16 -7.20 -2.29
N PHE A 129 17.21 -6.12 -3.07
CA PHE A 129 16.05 -5.65 -3.83
C PHE A 129 15.53 -6.73 -4.79
N ARG A 130 16.39 -7.25 -5.65
CA ARG A 130 16.05 -8.32 -6.59
C ARG A 130 15.51 -9.56 -5.89
N ASP A 131 16.18 -10.01 -4.83
CA ASP A 131 15.82 -11.23 -4.12
C ASP A 131 14.44 -11.06 -3.41
N ARG A 132 14.19 -9.90 -2.80
CA ARG A 132 12.91 -9.59 -2.16
C ARG A 132 11.77 -9.53 -3.18
N VAL A 133 11.96 -8.80 -4.26
CA VAL A 133 10.98 -8.68 -5.34
C VAL A 133 10.68 -10.06 -5.96
N ASN A 134 11.71 -10.84 -6.27
CA ASN A 134 11.51 -12.14 -6.90
C ASN A 134 10.86 -13.16 -5.97
N THR A 135 11.20 -13.17 -4.68
CA THR A 135 10.69 -14.16 -3.73
C THR A 135 9.28 -13.83 -3.28
N GLU A 136 9.01 -12.58 -2.93
CA GLU A 136 7.73 -12.21 -2.32
C GLU A 136 6.76 -11.64 -3.36
N LEU A 137 7.14 -10.58 -4.08
CA LEU A 137 6.24 -9.93 -5.00
C LEU A 137 5.92 -10.82 -6.21
N VAL A 138 6.94 -11.40 -6.85
CA VAL A 138 6.75 -12.28 -8.01
C VAL A 138 6.40 -13.70 -7.58
N GLY A 139 7.19 -14.26 -6.66
CA GLY A 139 7.09 -15.67 -6.26
C GLY A 139 5.88 -15.99 -5.38
N THR A 140 5.33 -15.02 -4.67
CA THR A 140 4.15 -15.23 -3.82
C THR A 140 2.92 -14.56 -4.44
N VAL A 141 2.89 -13.23 -4.52
CA VAL A 141 1.71 -12.49 -5.00
C VAL A 141 1.49 -12.75 -6.49
N GLY A 142 2.52 -12.52 -7.31
CA GLY A 142 2.44 -12.72 -8.75
C GLY A 142 2.15 -14.17 -9.16
N ASN A 143 2.73 -15.14 -8.45
CA ASN A 143 2.47 -16.56 -8.71
C ASN A 143 1.01 -16.94 -8.45
N PHE A 144 0.45 -16.49 -7.33
CA PHE A 144 -0.97 -16.70 -7.03
C PHE A 144 -1.86 -16.10 -8.12
N LEU A 145 -1.69 -14.82 -8.42
CA LEU A 145 -2.49 -14.12 -9.42
C LEU A 145 -2.36 -14.76 -10.81
N TYR A 146 -1.15 -15.09 -11.24
CA TYR A 146 -0.92 -15.73 -12.51
C TYR A 146 -1.61 -17.09 -12.63
N ARG A 147 -1.46 -17.95 -11.62
CA ARG A 147 -2.07 -19.28 -11.63
C ARG A 147 -3.59 -19.23 -11.65
N SER A 148 -4.17 -18.38 -10.78
CA SER A 148 -5.61 -18.25 -10.64
C SER A 148 -6.26 -17.65 -11.89
N LEU A 149 -5.76 -16.51 -12.36
CA LEU A 149 -6.36 -15.78 -13.48
C LEU A 149 -6.12 -16.51 -14.82
N LEU A 150 -4.93 -17.10 -15.01
CA LEU A 150 -4.67 -17.87 -16.21
C LEU A 150 -5.57 -19.13 -16.30
N PHE A 151 -5.83 -19.79 -15.17
CA PHE A 151 -6.72 -20.94 -15.15
C PHE A 151 -8.18 -20.50 -15.40
N ALA A 152 -8.63 -19.42 -14.77
CA ALA A 152 -9.95 -18.83 -15.01
C ALA A 152 -10.15 -18.51 -16.50
N HIS A 153 -9.22 -17.76 -17.08
CA HIS A 153 -9.27 -17.38 -18.50
C HIS A 153 -9.32 -18.58 -19.47
N ARG A 154 -8.54 -19.64 -19.19
CA ARG A 154 -8.46 -20.81 -20.08
C ARG A 154 -9.67 -21.72 -20.03
N ASN A 155 -10.39 -21.77 -18.91
CA ASN A 155 -11.42 -22.78 -18.69
C ASN A 155 -12.83 -22.19 -18.63
N TYR A 156 -12.99 -20.88 -18.44
CA TYR A 156 -14.29 -20.25 -18.22
C TYR A 156 -14.60 -19.10 -19.18
N ASP A 157 -13.78 -18.86 -20.22
CA ASP A 157 -13.96 -17.85 -21.28
C ASP A 157 -14.35 -16.46 -20.72
N ASP A 158 -13.75 -16.04 -19.62
CA ASP A 158 -14.07 -14.80 -18.90
C ASP A 158 -15.53 -14.71 -18.43
N ALA A 159 -16.29 -15.81 -18.46
CA ALA A 159 -17.64 -15.82 -17.98
C ALA A 159 -17.66 -15.73 -16.43
N PRO A 160 -18.53 -14.86 -15.85
CA PRO A 160 -18.61 -14.77 -14.41
C PRO A 160 -19.08 -16.11 -13.84
N ILE A 161 -18.30 -16.65 -12.93
CA ILE A 161 -18.65 -17.82 -12.14
C ILE A 161 -19.65 -17.35 -11.08
N ALA A 162 -20.92 -17.72 -11.24
CA ALA A 162 -21.98 -17.31 -10.33
C ALA A 162 -21.99 -18.23 -9.09
N ALA A 163 -21.15 -17.94 -8.11
CA ALA A 163 -21.14 -18.62 -6.83
C ALA A 163 -20.99 -17.59 -5.69
N ALA A 164 -21.40 -17.97 -4.49
CA ALA A 164 -21.00 -17.24 -3.29
C ALA A 164 -19.56 -17.65 -2.92
N THR A 165 -18.77 -16.71 -2.44
CA THR A 165 -17.45 -17.01 -1.87
C THR A 165 -17.60 -17.96 -0.69
N SER A 166 -16.77 -19.00 -0.61
CA SER A 166 -16.79 -19.95 0.49
C SER A 166 -16.47 -19.31 1.83
N ASP A 167 -16.99 -19.90 2.91
CA ASP A 167 -16.78 -19.37 4.28
C ASP A 167 -15.30 -19.30 4.64
N GLU A 168 -14.49 -20.27 4.21
CA GLU A 168 -13.05 -20.31 4.45
C GLU A 168 -12.35 -19.10 3.80
N VAL A 169 -12.67 -18.82 2.55
CA VAL A 169 -12.07 -17.73 1.79
C VAL A 169 -12.58 -16.38 2.26
N SER A 170 -13.86 -16.27 2.57
CA SER A 170 -14.44 -15.07 3.17
C SER A 170 -13.75 -14.73 4.50
N ALA A 171 -13.53 -15.72 5.36
CA ALA A 171 -12.83 -15.53 6.63
C ALA A 171 -11.37 -15.08 6.45
N ALA A 172 -10.67 -15.61 5.44
CA ALA A 172 -9.30 -15.21 5.12
C ALA A 172 -9.22 -13.77 4.58
N ILE A 173 -10.16 -13.37 3.73
CA ILE A 173 -10.28 -11.99 3.24
C ILE A 173 -10.58 -11.03 4.39
N ASP A 174 -11.53 -11.37 5.26
CA ASP A 174 -11.88 -10.57 6.43
C ASP A 174 -10.70 -10.41 7.40
N GLU A 175 -9.89 -11.45 7.57
CA GLU A 175 -8.67 -11.37 8.38
C GLU A 175 -7.64 -10.42 7.75
N ALA A 176 -7.45 -10.51 6.44
CA ALA A 176 -6.54 -9.62 5.72
C ALA A 176 -7.01 -8.15 5.80
N ILE A 177 -8.32 -7.88 5.71
CA ILE A 177 -8.90 -6.55 5.88
C ILE A 177 -8.64 -6.04 7.30
N ARG A 178 -8.91 -6.85 8.34
CA ARG A 178 -8.63 -6.44 9.73
C ARG A 178 -7.15 -6.17 9.97
N ALA A 179 -6.26 -7.00 9.41
CA ALA A 179 -4.82 -6.79 9.51
C ALA A 179 -4.38 -5.50 8.81
N PHE A 180 -4.95 -5.22 7.64
CA PHE A 180 -4.72 -3.97 6.89
C PHE A 180 -5.20 -2.74 7.69
N GLU A 181 -6.43 -2.76 8.21
CA GLU A 181 -6.99 -1.66 9.00
C GLU A 181 -6.15 -1.40 10.26
N ALA A 182 -5.73 -2.46 10.96
CA ALA A 182 -4.85 -2.35 12.11
C ALA A 182 -3.50 -1.73 11.70
N ALA A 183 -2.91 -2.17 10.58
CA ALA A 183 -1.66 -1.65 10.07
C ALA A 183 -1.75 -0.16 9.69
N VAL A 184 -2.86 0.28 9.09
CA VAL A 184 -3.12 1.69 8.77
C VAL A 184 -3.26 2.52 10.04
N ASN A 185 -4.03 2.03 11.03
CA ASN A 185 -4.19 2.72 12.31
C ASN A 185 -2.88 2.83 13.11
N ASP A 186 -1.99 1.85 12.97
CA ASP A 186 -0.66 1.85 13.57
C ASP A 186 0.39 2.58 12.70
N TYR A 187 -0.02 3.16 11.57
CA TYR A 187 0.86 3.80 10.58
C TYR A 187 1.99 2.89 10.07
N SER A 188 1.77 1.60 10.00
CA SER A 188 2.76 0.61 9.61
C SER A 188 2.62 0.19 8.14
N VAL A 189 3.27 0.90 7.23
CA VAL A 189 3.28 0.55 5.80
C VAL A 189 3.83 -0.86 5.55
N ARG A 190 4.77 -1.30 6.39
CA ARG A 190 5.30 -2.66 6.35
C ARG A 190 4.21 -3.70 6.62
N ALA A 191 3.43 -3.50 7.69
CA ALA A 191 2.37 -4.44 8.05
C ALA A 191 1.25 -4.47 6.99
N VAL A 192 1.02 -3.36 6.26
CA VAL A 192 0.15 -3.37 5.07
C VAL A 192 0.66 -4.35 4.02
N GLY A 193 1.95 -4.30 3.69
CA GLY A 193 2.56 -5.25 2.75
C GLY A 193 2.53 -6.70 3.23
N ASP A 194 2.74 -6.92 4.53
CA ASP A 194 2.69 -8.26 5.16
C ASP A 194 1.27 -8.84 5.07
N ALA A 195 0.21 -8.06 5.37
CA ALA A 195 -1.19 -8.51 5.26
C ALA A 195 -1.54 -9.02 3.85
N VAL A 196 -1.12 -8.29 2.82
CA VAL A 196 -1.34 -8.70 1.41
C VAL A 196 -0.56 -9.96 1.06
N THR A 197 0.69 -10.04 1.50
CA THR A 197 1.55 -11.19 1.22
C THR A 197 1.02 -12.45 1.88
N ASP A 198 0.49 -12.34 3.10
CA ASP A 198 -0.13 -13.46 3.82
C ASP A 198 -1.42 -13.93 3.14
N LEU A 199 -2.27 -13.02 2.67
CA LEU A 199 -3.45 -13.35 1.88
C LEU A 199 -3.07 -14.07 0.57
N ALA A 200 -1.99 -13.63 -0.10
CA ALA A 200 -1.51 -14.30 -1.31
C ALA A 200 -0.92 -15.70 -1.02
N ARG A 201 -0.28 -15.90 0.15
CA ARG A 201 0.16 -17.24 0.60
C ARG A 201 -1.04 -18.15 0.82
N PHE A 202 -2.05 -17.68 1.54
CA PHE A 202 -3.31 -18.39 1.70
C PHE A 202 -3.89 -18.80 0.34
N GLY A 203 -3.98 -17.87 -0.62
CA GLY A 203 -4.47 -18.15 -1.97
C GLY A 203 -3.66 -19.22 -2.70
N ASN A 204 -2.31 -19.18 -2.60
CA ASN A 204 -1.45 -20.22 -3.17
C ASN A 204 -1.66 -21.59 -2.54
N GLU A 205 -1.84 -21.67 -1.22
CA GLU A 205 -2.13 -22.89 -0.49
C GLU A 205 -3.53 -23.42 -0.85
N TYR A 206 -4.52 -22.53 -0.93
CA TYR A 206 -5.89 -22.85 -1.28
C TYR A 206 -6.01 -23.48 -2.67
N ILE A 207 -5.46 -22.80 -3.70
CA ILE A 207 -5.51 -23.33 -5.08
C ILE A 207 -4.68 -24.63 -5.22
N GLN A 208 -3.58 -24.77 -4.47
CA GLN A 208 -2.76 -25.98 -4.51
C GLN A 208 -3.45 -27.16 -3.82
N ARG A 209 -4.14 -26.94 -2.71
CA ARG A 209 -4.85 -27.98 -1.97
C ARG A 209 -6.07 -28.51 -2.71
N ASN A 210 -6.80 -27.61 -3.39
CA ASN A 210 -8.04 -27.95 -4.08
C ASN A 210 -7.83 -28.39 -5.53
N GLU A 211 -6.64 -28.20 -6.10
CA GLU A 211 -6.21 -28.71 -7.42
C GLU A 211 -7.28 -28.59 -8.53
N PRO A 212 -7.81 -27.40 -8.86
CA PRO A 212 -8.92 -27.24 -9.81
C PRO A 212 -8.61 -27.80 -11.21
N TRP A 213 -7.34 -27.95 -11.56
CA TRP A 213 -6.92 -28.59 -12.82
C TRP A 213 -7.22 -30.08 -12.90
N ASN A 214 -7.40 -30.75 -11.77
CA ASN A 214 -7.85 -32.14 -11.71
C ASN A 214 -9.39 -32.22 -11.68
N LEU A 215 -10.03 -31.21 -11.05
CA LEU A 215 -11.48 -31.18 -10.89
C LEU A 215 -12.23 -30.74 -12.16
N VAL A 216 -11.61 -30.02 -13.07
CA VAL A 216 -12.31 -29.43 -14.22
C VAL A 216 -13.04 -30.43 -15.09
N ASP A 217 -12.53 -31.65 -15.18
CA ASP A 217 -13.14 -32.76 -15.92
C ASP A 217 -13.98 -33.72 -15.04
N GLU A 218 -13.69 -33.81 -13.73
CA GLU A 218 -14.31 -34.75 -12.80
C GLU A 218 -15.50 -34.12 -12.05
N ASP A 219 -15.35 -32.89 -11.58
CA ASP A 219 -16.35 -32.10 -10.87
C ASP A 219 -16.25 -30.62 -11.28
N PRO A 220 -16.84 -30.25 -12.44
CA PRO A 220 -16.75 -28.86 -12.96
C PRO A 220 -17.34 -27.82 -12.04
N ASP A 221 -18.35 -28.13 -11.23
CA ASP A 221 -18.98 -27.21 -10.30
C ASP A 221 -18.05 -26.89 -9.13
N GLU A 222 -17.36 -27.90 -8.60
CA GLU A 222 -16.35 -27.70 -7.55
C GLU A 222 -15.14 -26.93 -8.10
N ALA A 223 -14.67 -27.27 -9.31
CA ALA A 223 -13.60 -26.52 -9.97
C ALA A 223 -13.96 -25.02 -10.14
N ALA A 224 -15.19 -24.76 -10.57
CA ALA A 224 -15.72 -23.40 -10.73
C ALA A 224 -15.77 -22.65 -9.38
N GLN A 225 -16.19 -23.32 -8.30
CA GLN A 225 -16.18 -22.73 -6.95
C GLN A 225 -14.76 -22.34 -6.51
N VAL A 226 -13.80 -23.25 -6.67
CA VAL A 226 -12.39 -22.99 -6.31
C VAL A 226 -11.84 -21.76 -7.06
N ILE A 227 -12.16 -21.64 -8.34
CA ILE A 227 -11.68 -20.50 -9.14
C ILE A 227 -12.41 -19.21 -8.80
N HIS A 228 -13.72 -19.26 -8.53
CA HIS A 228 -14.46 -18.11 -8.01
C HIS A 228 -13.80 -17.57 -6.72
N ASP A 229 -13.49 -18.44 -5.79
CA ASP A 229 -12.82 -18.13 -4.54
C ASP A 229 -11.43 -17.50 -4.76
N CYS A 230 -10.64 -18.06 -5.69
CA CYS A 230 -9.35 -17.47 -6.07
C CYS A 230 -9.51 -16.07 -6.69
N VAL A 231 -10.54 -15.83 -7.49
CA VAL A 231 -10.84 -14.50 -8.05
C VAL A 231 -11.25 -13.52 -6.95
N ALA A 232 -12.02 -13.97 -5.96
CA ALA A 232 -12.37 -13.14 -4.80
C ALA A 232 -11.12 -12.71 -4.01
N VAL A 233 -10.17 -13.64 -3.77
CA VAL A 233 -8.87 -13.31 -3.15
C VAL A 233 -8.07 -12.35 -4.04
N ALA A 234 -8.05 -12.52 -5.36
CA ALA A 234 -7.36 -11.63 -6.28
C ALA A 234 -7.93 -10.19 -6.25
N LYS A 235 -9.25 -10.05 -6.17
CA LYS A 235 -9.92 -8.75 -5.97
C LYS A 235 -9.52 -8.09 -4.66
N ALA A 236 -9.53 -8.84 -3.57
CA ALA A 236 -9.10 -8.34 -2.26
C ALA A 236 -7.63 -7.87 -2.30
N ILE A 237 -6.73 -8.63 -2.94
CA ILE A 237 -5.33 -8.22 -3.15
C ILE A 237 -5.25 -6.92 -3.95
N ALA A 238 -6.01 -6.77 -5.04
CA ALA A 238 -6.00 -5.57 -5.86
C ALA A 238 -6.34 -4.31 -5.05
N VAL A 239 -7.33 -4.39 -4.17
CA VAL A 239 -7.74 -3.28 -3.31
C VAL A 239 -6.74 -3.02 -2.19
N LEU A 240 -6.36 -4.05 -1.43
CA LEU A 240 -5.50 -3.90 -0.25
C LEU A 240 -4.06 -3.54 -0.61
N PHE A 241 -3.60 -3.89 -1.81
CA PHE A 241 -2.22 -3.63 -2.24
C PHE A 241 -2.05 -2.31 -3.01
N GLU A 242 -3.14 -1.68 -3.42
CA GLU A 242 -3.14 -0.43 -4.18
C GLU A 242 -2.27 0.68 -3.55
N PRO A 243 -2.28 0.93 -2.22
CA PRO A 243 -1.44 1.97 -1.63
C PRO A 243 0.07 1.75 -1.85
N ILE A 244 0.52 0.51 -2.05
CA ILE A 244 1.93 0.16 -2.26
C ILE A 244 2.26 0.02 -3.75
N ALA A 245 1.41 -0.64 -4.53
CA ALA A 245 1.64 -0.98 -5.93
C ALA A 245 0.50 -0.50 -6.85
N PRO A 246 0.25 0.84 -6.91
CA PRO A 246 -0.95 1.39 -7.55
C PRO A 246 -1.11 0.98 -9.02
N GLU A 247 -0.07 1.11 -9.84
CA GLU A 247 -0.17 0.83 -11.27
C GLU A 247 -0.41 -0.67 -11.56
N LYS A 248 0.16 -1.55 -10.75
CA LYS A 248 -0.07 -3.00 -10.90
C LYS A 248 -1.46 -3.39 -10.42
N CYS A 249 -1.95 -2.77 -9.36
CA CYS A 249 -3.30 -3.01 -8.85
C CYS A 249 -4.39 -2.47 -9.81
N GLU A 250 -4.19 -1.30 -10.38
CA GLU A 250 -5.07 -0.75 -11.42
C GLU A 250 -5.17 -1.70 -12.64
N ARG A 251 -4.02 -2.20 -13.10
CA ARG A 251 -4.00 -3.19 -14.20
C ARG A 251 -4.63 -4.52 -13.81
N LEU A 252 -4.45 -4.98 -12.59
CA LEU A 252 -5.09 -6.19 -12.08
C LEU A 252 -6.60 -6.00 -12.01
N TRP A 253 -7.08 -4.85 -11.52
CA TRP A 253 -8.48 -4.50 -11.43
C TRP A 253 -9.17 -4.52 -12.80
N ALA A 254 -8.55 -3.89 -13.79
CA ALA A 254 -9.02 -3.94 -15.17
C ALA A 254 -9.03 -5.36 -15.77
N GLN A 255 -8.04 -6.21 -15.42
CA GLN A 255 -8.04 -7.62 -15.86
C GLN A 255 -9.14 -8.47 -15.20
N LEU A 256 -9.61 -8.06 -14.03
CA LEU A 256 -10.75 -8.69 -13.34
C LEU A 256 -12.11 -8.24 -13.87
N GLY A 257 -12.12 -7.35 -14.88
CA GLY A 257 -13.34 -6.82 -15.50
C GLY A 257 -14.06 -5.78 -14.65
N GLU A 258 -13.36 -5.17 -13.73
CA GLU A 258 -13.87 -4.10 -12.87
C GLU A 258 -13.43 -2.72 -13.44
N ASP A 259 -14.34 -1.75 -13.47
CA ASP A 259 -14.13 -0.38 -13.96
C ASP A 259 -13.78 0.60 -12.82
#